data_a76805b9ff1351cb46c0a6dbbc7bf52f
#
_entry.id   a76805b9ff1351cb46c0a6dbbc7bf52f
#
_cell.length_a   1.000
_cell.length_b   1.000
_cell.length_c   1.000
_cell.angle_alpha   90.00
_cell.angle_beta   90.00
_cell.angle_gamma   90.00
#
_symmetry.space_group_name_H-M   'P 1'
#
loop_
_entity.id
_entity.type
_entity.pdbx_description
1 polymer ?
#
loop_
_entity_poly.entity_id
_entity_poly.type
_entity_poly.pdbx_seq_one_letter_code
_entity_poly.pdbx_strand_id
1 'polypeptide(L)'
;MDLKDKKILVIGLARTGVALCRFLAERGARVTVTDMASPASLAEPRRQIAGLGITEELGIARPRWQGYDLIIPSPGVPPELVWLNRARESGIPVWGELELASHFIEKPLLAVSGTNGKTTTTTLVGELLKASGLRPLVGGNIGTPVISLLARQHQADFLVLEVSSFQLDTAPSLHPQAAALLNITPDHLDRYPSLAAYAASKAGLFRHMRENELKVLNAGDKLVATLGGGPGRVSFFSSNRPLTRGAWLADESIHLKLDDAKEELFPVADIRLSGCHNLENVMAALTLALDAGAVPEACRRVLASFQGLPHRLEFVAEVDRVAFYDDSKGTNVGAVAVSLAYFSKPVILIAGGRDKDSDFSLISPLIRERVKALVLLGETQERLSQVWKGLAPICQVKDLAEAVRRAHDLARPGEVVLLSPACASFDMFKDYVHRGETFQRLVKELQHAN
;
A
#
# COMPACT_ATOMS: atom_id res chain seq x y z
N MET A 1 -19.60 16.49 -13.68
CA MET A 1 -18.93 17.73 -13.20
C MET A 1 -18.33 18.46 -14.38
N ASP A 2 -18.54 19.80 -14.50
CA ASP A 2 -17.90 20.61 -15.55
C ASP A 2 -16.70 21.38 -14.97
N LEU A 3 -15.54 21.26 -15.63
CA LEU A 3 -14.28 21.88 -15.24
C LEU A 3 -13.88 23.05 -16.15
N LYS A 4 -14.62 23.27 -17.25
CA LYS A 4 -14.30 24.32 -18.22
C LYS A 4 -14.27 25.69 -17.54
N ASP A 5 -13.23 26.45 -17.83
CA ASP A 5 -12.95 27.80 -17.29
C ASP A 5 -12.79 27.88 -15.74
N LYS A 6 -12.88 26.78 -15.00
CA LYS A 6 -12.64 26.75 -13.55
C LYS A 6 -11.19 27.06 -13.24
N LYS A 7 -10.97 27.92 -12.26
CA LYS A 7 -9.62 28.24 -11.74
C LYS A 7 -9.24 27.21 -10.69
N ILE A 8 -8.24 26.39 -11.00
CA ILE A 8 -7.87 25.26 -10.13
C ILE A 8 -6.41 25.37 -9.72
N LEU A 9 -6.15 25.33 -8.41
CA LEU A 9 -4.81 25.29 -7.84
C LEU A 9 -4.40 23.86 -7.54
N VAL A 10 -3.37 23.35 -8.21
CA VAL A 10 -2.73 22.06 -7.93
C VAL A 10 -1.50 22.30 -7.05
N ILE A 11 -1.37 21.56 -5.96
CA ILE A 11 -0.24 21.68 -5.02
C ILE A 11 0.62 20.44 -5.08
N GLY A 12 1.90 20.65 -5.40
CA GLY A 12 2.88 19.61 -5.64
C GLY A 12 2.93 19.16 -7.11
N LEU A 13 4.11 19.22 -7.70
CA LEU A 13 4.37 18.86 -9.11
C LEU A 13 5.18 17.56 -9.21
N ALA A 14 4.87 16.58 -8.38
CA ALA A 14 5.33 15.22 -8.54
C ALA A 14 4.38 14.45 -9.49
N ARG A 15 4.51 13.13 -9.52
CA ARG A 15 3.76 12.24 -10.43
C ARG A 15 2.24 12.50 -10.47
N THR A 16 1.59 12.62 -9.30
CA THR A 16 0.16 12.91 -9.20
C THR A 16 -0.16 14.32 -9.69
N GLY A 17 0.66 15.31 -9.35
CA GLY A 17 0.48 16.69 -9.79
C GLY A 17 0.57 16.83 -11.31
N VAL A 18 1.53 16.17 -11.95
CA VAL A 18 1.62 16.13 -13.42
C VAL A 18 0.36 15.51 -14.03
N ALA A 19 -0.13 14.40 -13.47
CA ALA A 19 -1.34 13.74 -13.96
C ALA A 19 -2.58 14.64 -13.83
N LEU A 20 -2.73 15.33 -12.69
CA LEU A 20 -3.78 16.31 -12.43
C LEU A 20 -3.73 17.47 -13.43
N CYS A 21 -2.56 18.05 -13.61
CA CYS A 21 -2.34 19.16 -14.55
C CYS A 21 -2.81 18.79 -15.96
N ARG A 22 -2.42 17.63 -16.47
CA ARG A 22 -2.85 17.12 -17.77
C ARG A 22 -4.35 16.93 -17.86
N PHE A 23 -4.92 16.19 -16.90
CA PHE A 23 -6.35 15.89 -16.85
C PHE A 23 -7.23 17.14 -16.83
N LEU A 24 -6.83 18.14 -16.02
CA LEU A 24 -7.54 19.39 -15.86
C LEU A 24 -7.44 20.28 -17.10
N ALA A 25 -6.24 20.40 -17.68
CA ALA A 25 -6.00 21.19 -18.90
C ALA A 25 -6.78 20.62 -20.10
N GLU A 26 -6.80 19.28 -20.27
CA GLU A 26 -7.59 18.60 -21.31
C GLU A 26 -9.10 18.88 -21.21
N ARG A 27 -9.59 19.26 -20.00
CA ARG A 27 -10.99 19.60 -19.74
C ARG A 27 -11.26 21.11 -19.71
N GLY A 28 -10.31 21.91 -20.16
CA GLY A 28 -10.44 23.35 -20.31
C GLY A 28 -10.41 24.13 -18.99
N ALA A 29 -9.88 23.56 -17.92
CA ALA A 29 -9.66 24.28 -16.67
C ALA A 29 -8.46 25.26 -16.79
N ARG A 30 -8.53 26.36 -16.04
CA ARG A 30 -7.41 27.31 -15.86
C ARG A 30 -6.58 26.84 -14.68
N VAL A 31 -5.51 26.12 -14.97
CA VAL A 31 -4.69 25.45 -13.97
C VAL A 31 -3.52 26.31 -13.55
N THR A 32 -3.33 26.48 -12.25
CA THR A 32 -2.08 26.93 -11.63
C THR A 32 -1.50 25.77 -10.84
N VAL A 33 -0.22 25.49 -11.02
CA VAL A 33 0.50 24.50 -10.20
C VAL A 33 1.54 25.19 -9.34
N THR A 34 1.58 24.81 -8.08
CA THR A 34 2.57 25.32 -7.12
C THR A 34 3.36 24.18 -6.47
N ASP A 35 4.64 24.44 -6.18
CA ASP A 35 5.50 23.51 -5.45
C ASP A 35 6.54 24.30 -4.63
N MET A 36 6.96 23.76 -3.49
CA MET A 36 8.04 24.34 -2.68
C MET A 36 9.42 24.13 -3.29
N ALA A 37 9.56 23.10 -4.11
CA ALA A 37 10.80 22.77 -4.79
C ALA A 37 11.15 23.80 -5.88
N SER A 38 12.44 23.99 -6.11
CA SER A 38 12.92 24.95 -7.12
C SER A 38 12.58 24.51 -8.54
N PRO A 39 12.41 25.45 -9.49
CA PRO A 39 12.19 25.13 -10.90
C PRO A 39 13.23 24.18 -11.50
N ALA A 40 14.47 24.25 -11.01
CA ALA A 40 15.56 23.39 -11.49
C ALA A 40 15.38 21.92 -11.05
N SER A 41 14.96 21.71 -9.80
CA SER A 41 14.70 20.35 -9.28
C SER A 41 13.45 19.71 -9.88
N LEU A 42 12.55 20.49 -10.45
CA LEU A 42 11.31 20.06 -11.11
C LEU A 42 11.42 20.05 -12.65
N ALA A 43 12.62 20.08 -13.21
CA ALA A 43 12.83 20.18 -14.67
C ALA A 43 12.10 19.06 -15.44
N GLU A 44 12.13 17.83 -14.96
CA GLU A 44 11.45 16.70 -15.62
C GLU A 44 9.91 16.76 -15.52
N PRO A 45 9.28 16.95 -14.35
CA PRO A 45 7.85 17.20 -14.25
C PRO A 45 7.37 18.39 -15.11
N ARG A 46 8.10 19.50 -15.14
CA ARG A 46 7.78 20.69 -15.94
C ARG A 46 7.75 20.38 -17.43
N ARG A 47 8.72 19.62 -17.94
CA ARG A 47 8.70 19.17 -19.34
C ARG A 47 7.43 18.40 -19.70
N GLN A 48 6.91 17.62 -18.76
CA GLN A 48 5.71 16.81 -18.96
C GLN A 48 4.41 17.61 -19.03
N ILE A 49 4.39 18.85 -18.51
CA ILE A 49 3.24 19.76 -18.58
C ILE A 49 3.44 20.93 -19.55
N ALA A 50 4.59 20.99 -20.21
CA ALA A 50 4.92 22.06 -21.16
C ALA A 50 3.89 22.11 -22.31
N GLY A 51 3.48 23.32 -22.71
CA GLY A 51 2.50 23.53 -23.79
C GLY A 51 1.04 23.34 -23.40
N LEU A 52 0.72 22.99 -22.15
CA LEU A 52 -0.66 22.81 -21.68
C LEU A 52 -1.32 24.10 -21.18
N GLY A 53 -0.68 25.26 -21.28
CA GLY A 53 -1.23 26.54 -20.81
C GLY A 53 -1.34 26.66 -19.29
N ILE A 54 -0.52 25.94 -18.55
CA ILE A 54 -0.53 25.90 -17.09
C ILE A 54 0.35 27.02 -16.54
N THR A 55 -0.17 27.75 -15.55
CA THR A 55 0.60 28.73 -14.79
C THR A 55 1.45 28.02 -13.73
N GLU A 56 2.76 28.27 -13.70
CA GLU A 56 3.68 27.68 -12.75
C GLU A 56 4.07 28.69 -11.65
N GLU A 57 3.84 28.36 -10.40
CA GLU A 57 4.27 29.10 -9.20
C GLU A 57 5.17 28.19 -8.35
N LEU A 58 6.46 28.09 -8.71
CA LEU A 58 7.41 27.15 -8.11
C LEU A 58 8.38 27.83 -7.15
N GLY A 59 8.90 27.09 -6.18
CA GLY A 59 9.73 27.62 -5.08
C GLY A 59 8.94 28.39 -4.04
N ILE A 60 7.62 28.14 -3.94
CA ILE A 60 6.70 28.91 -3.08
C ILE A 60 6.12 28.02 -1.98
N ALA A 61 6.48 28.31 -0.72
CA ALA A 61 5.98 27.57 0.43
C ALA A 61 4.52 27.93 0.79
N ARG A 62 4.06 29.12 0.46
CA ARG A 62 2.71 29.62 0.76
C ARG A 62 2.11 30.29 -0.48
N PRO A 63 1.41 29.53 -1.34
CA PRO A 63 0.79 30.09 -2.53
C PRO A 63 -0.39 31.02 -2.16
N ARG A 64 -0.72 31.92 -3.08
CA ARG A 64 -1.99 32.66 -3.01
C ARG A 64 -3.10 31.66 -3.38
N TRP A 65 -4.06 31.50 -2.48
CA TRP A 65 -5.15 30.54 -2.67
C TRP A 65 -6.52 31.20 -2.93
N GLN A 66 -6.62 32.51 -2.73
CA GLN A 66 -7.86 33.26 -2.95
C GLN A 66 -8.19 33.34 -4.44
N GLY A 67 -9.48 33.18 -4.75
CA GLY A 67 -9.97 33.33 -6.14
C GLY A 67 -9.88 32.06 -6.99
N TYR A 68 -9.50 30.92 -6.41
CA TYR A 68 -9.65 29.61 -7.03
C TYR A 68 -11.02 29.00 -6.73
N ASP A 69 -11.55 28.23 -7.69
CA ASP A 69 -12.81 27.47 -7.55
C ASP A 69 -12.57 26.12 -6.85
N LEU A 70 -11.34 25.61 -6.89
CA LEU A 70 -10.95 24.32 -6.34
C LEU A 70 -9.45 24.29 -6.05
N ILE A 71 -9.04 23.66 -4.95
CA ILE A 71 -7.64 23.39 -4.61
C ILE A 71 -7.43 21.89 -4.50
N ILE A 72 -6.37 21.37 -5.14
CA ILE A 72 -6.07 19.93 -5.16
C ILE A 72 -4.64 19.71 -4.66
N PRO A 73 -4.43 19.38 -3.38
CA PRO A 73 -3.14 18.98 -2.86
C PRO A 73 -2.77 17.57 -3.32
N SER A 74 -1.51 17.38 -3.69
CA SER A 74 -0.93 16.05 -3.87
C SER A 74 -0.90 15.28 -2.54
N PRO A 75 -0.92 13.93 -2.56
CA PRO A 75 -1.00 13.11 -1.33
C PRO A 75 0.12 13.34 -0.29
N GLY A 76 1.27 13.86 -0.73
CA GLY A 76 2.38 14.22 0.16
C GLY A 76 2.26 15.58 0.86
N VAL A 77 1.24 16.37 0.51
CA VAL A 77 1.00 17.69 1.13
C VAL A 77 0.23 17.49 2.44
N PRO A 78 0.75 17.96 3.59
CA PRO A 78 0.02 17.87 4.86
C PRO A 78 -1.34 18.58 4.77
N PRO A 79 -2.46 17.89 5.05
CA PRO A 79 -3.80 18.50 4.95
C PRO A 79 -4.08 19.53 6.05
N GLU A 80 -3.27 19.53 7.12
CA GLU A 80 -3.39 20.43 8.30
C GLU A 80 -2.74 21.79 8.07
N LEU A 81 -2.16 22.07 6.90
CA LEU A 81 -1.55 23.37 6.61
C LEU A 81 -2.55 24.51 6.87
N VAL A 82 -2.14 25.45 7.70
CA VAL A 82 -2.99 26.58 8.19
C VAL A 82 -3.71 27.28 7.04
N TRP A 83 -3.02 27.50 5.92
CA TRP A 83 -3.62 28.19 4.77
C TRP A 83 -4.61 27.29 4.00
N LEU A 84 -4.45 25.96 3.98
CA LEU A 84 -5.46 25.03 3.44
C LEU A 84 -6.73 25.03 4.30
N ASN A 85 -6.59 25.08 5.63
CA ASN A 85 -7.74 25.19 6.51
C ASN A 85 -8.48 26.53 6.30
N ARG A 86 -7.75 27.63 6.18
CA ARG A 86 -8.35 28.93 5.84
C ARG A 86 -9.07 28.93 4.50
N ALA A 87 -8.55 28.23 3.50
CA ALA A 87 -9.24 28.07 2.22
C ALA A 87 -10.58 27.34 2.39
N ARG A 88 -10.61 26.22 3.15
CA ARG A 88 -11.84 25.49 3.49
C ARG A 88 -12.84 26.37 4.25
N GLU A 89 -12.38 27.10 5.28
CA GLU A 89 -13.19 28.05 6.06
C GLU A 89 -13.78 29.16 5.19
N SER A 90 -13.10 29.54 4.11
CA SER A 90 -13.58 30.54 3.14
C SER A 90 -14.49 29.95 2.07
N GLY A 91 -14.89 28.65 2.20
CA GLY A 91 -15.80 27.97 1.27
C GLY A 91 -15.16 27.46 -0.01
N ILE A 92 -13.83 27.50 -0.13
CA ILE A 92 -13.14 26.91 -1.31
C ILE A 92 -12.99 25.41 -1.10
N PRO A 93 -13.51 24.56 -1.99
CA PRO A 93 -13.32 23.12 -1.92
C PRO A 93 -11.83 22.75 -1.98
N VAL A 94 -11.39 21.86 -1.07
CA VAL A 94 -10.04 21.29 -1.07
C VAL A 94 -10.20 19.79 -1.19
N TRP A 95 -9.94 19.25 -2.38
CA TRP A 95 -10.15 17.85 -2.72
C TRP A 95 -8.83 17.11 -2.92
N GLY A 96 -8.79 15.85 -2.50
CA GLY A 96 -7.73 14.95 -2.94
C GLY A 96 -7.88 14.57 -4.41
N GLU A 97 -6.83 14.01 -4.99
CA GLU A 97 -6.87 13.49 -6.38
C GLU A 97 -7.96 12.44 -6.56
N LEU A 98 -8.14 11.56 -5.55
CA LEU A 98 -9.16 10.51 -5.57
C LEU A 98 -10.58 11.08 -5.51
N GLU A 99 -10.82 12.19 -4.78
CA GLU A 99 -12.11 12.86 -4.78
C GLU A 99 -12.44 13.41 -6.16
N LEU A 100 -11.51 14.16 -6.76
CA LEU A 100 -11.72 14.63 -8.13
C LEU A 100 -12.00 13.46 -9.08
N ALA A 101 -11.21 12.39 -9.00
CA ALA A 101 -11.38 11.22 -9.84
C ALA A 101 -12.75 10.56 -9.65
N SER A 102 -13.27 10.50 -8.41
CA SER A 102 -14.56 9.88 -8.08
C SER A 102 -15.73 10.48 -8.86
N HIS A 103 -15.66 11.77 -9.21
CA HIS A 103 -16.67 12.43 -10.03
C HIS A 103 -16.63 12.08 -11.53
N PHE A 104 -15.59 11.36 -11.97
CA PHE A 104 -15.37 10.97 -13.38
C PHE A 104 -15.23 9.46 -13.58
N ILE A 105 -15.32 8.66 -12.52
CA ILE A 105 -15.35 7.19 -12.62
C ILE A 105 -16.70 6.77 -13.20
N GLU A 106 -16.67 6.09 -14.34
CA GLU A 106 -17.85 5.58 -15.06
C GLU A 106 -17.92 4.04 -15.03
N LYS A 107 -16.85 3.38 -14.62
CA LYS A 107 -16.75 1.93 -14.58
C LYS A 107 -16.91 1.38 -13.16
N PRO A 108 -17.39 0.14 -13.02
CA PRO A 108 -17.41 -0.54 -11.74
C PRO A 108 -16.04 -0.45 -11.04
N LEU A 109 -16.07 -0.02 -9.77
CA LEU A 109 -14.88 0.19 -8.95
C LEU A 109 -14.76 -0.90 -7.91
N LEU A 110 -13.64 -1.62 -7.91
CA LEU A 110 -13.21 -2.50 -6.84
C LEU A 110 -12.12 -1.79 -6.04
N ALA A 111 -12.26 -1.69 -4.73
CA ALA A 111 -11.33 -0.96 -3.89
C ALA A 111 -10.73 -1.83 -2.78
N VAL A 112 -9.44 -1.70 -2.53
CA VAL A 112 -8.74 -2.45 -1.48
C VAL A 112 -8.05 -1.49 -0.52
N SER A 113 -8.36 -1.60 0.77
CA SER A 113 -7.68 -0.88 1.84
C SER A 113 -7.24 -1.81 2.97
N GLY A 114 -6.50 -1.29 3.91
CA GLY A 114 -5.93 -2.00 5.06
C GLY A 114 -4.62 -1.34 5.51
N THR A 115 -4.05 -1.79 6.60
CA THR A 115 -2.69 -1.38 6.98
C THR A 115 -1.68 -2.09 6.09
N ASN A 116 -1.76 -3.41 6.00
CA ASN A 116 -0.86 -4.26 5.23
C ASN A 116 -1.63 -5.09 4.18
N GLY A 117 -0.93 -5.63 3.18
CA GLY A 117 -1.50 -6.53 2.17
C GLY A 117 -2.16 -5.83 0.96
N LYS A 118 -2.46 -4.53 1.04
CA LYS A 118 -3.18 -3.77 0.00
C LYS A 118 -2.66 -4.02 -1.42
N THR A 119 -1.37 -3.78 -1.65
CA THR A 119 -0.75 -3.87 -2.98
C THR A 119 -0.83 -5.28 -3.54
N THR A 120 -0.52 -6.28 -2.71
CA THR A 120 -0.59 -7.69 -3.11
C THR A 120 -2.01 -8.06 -3.52
N THR A 121 -2.99 -7.72 -2.68
CA THR A 121 -4.41 -7.99 -2.94
C THR A 121 -4.90 -7.27 -4.19
N THR A 122 -4.62 -5.96 -4.33
CA THR A 122 -5.05 -5.16 -5.49
C THR A 122 -4.46 -5.69 -6.79
N THR A 123 -3.16 -6.03 -6.78
CA THR A 123 -2.51 -6.62 -7.97
C THR A 123 -3.08 -7.98 -8.29
N LEU A 124 -3.28 -8.82 -7.26
CA LEU A 124 -3.83 -10.16 -7.46
C LEU A 124 -5.26 -10.10 -8.02
N VAL A 125 -6.14 -9.21 -7.51
CA VAL A 125 -7.48 -8.98 -8.11
C VAL A 125 -7.36 -8.65 -9.59
N GLY A 126 -6.45 -7.75 -9.96
CA GLY A 126 -6.21 -7.41 -11.36
C GLY A 126 -5.82 -8.62 -12.21
N GLU A 127 -4.89 -9.46 -11.73
CA GLU A 127 -4.44 -10.65 -12.46
C GLU A 127 -5.55 -11.72 -12.57
N LEU A 128 -6.35 -11.92 -11.51
CA LEU A 128 -7.48 -12.85 -11.50
C LEU A 128 -8.56 -12.46 -12.53
N LEU A 129 -8.92 -11.17 -12.58
CA LEU A 129 -9.86 -10.63 -13.56
C LEU A 129 -9.32 -10.77 -14.98
N LYS A 130 -8.06 -10.38 -15.20
CA LYS A 130 -7.41 -10.46 -16.50
C LYS A 130 -7.35 -11.89 -17.04
N ALA A 131 -6.96 -12.86 -16.20
CA ALA A 131 -6.92 -14.27 -16.56
C ALA A 131 -8.31 -14.85 -16.90
N SER A 132 -9.37 -14.22 -16.37
CA SER A 132 -10.77 -14.55 -16.64
C SER A 132 -11.33 -13.87 -17.89
N GLY A 133 -10.50 -13.15 -18.66
CA GLY A 133 -10.89 -12.46 -19.88
C GLY A 133 -11.50 -11.08 -19.69
N LEU A 134 -11.50 -10.56 -18.46
CA LEU A 134 -11.93 -9.21 -18.13
C LEU A 134 -10.78 -8.20 -18.26
N ARG A 135 -11.10 -6.92 -18.39
CA ARG A 135 -10.11 -5.85 -18.62
C ARG A 135 -10.04 -4.91 -17.41
N PRO A 136 -9.26 -5.25 -16.36
CA PRO A 136 -9.08 -4.35 -15.23
C PRO A 136 -8.05 -3.25 -15.54
N LEU A 137 -8.29 -2.03 -15.04
CA LEU A 137 -7.27 -1.00 -14.86
C LEU A 137 -6.90 -0.93 -13.39
N VAL A 138 -5.65 -1.23 -13.08
CA VAL A 138 -5.13 -1.32 -11.70
C VAL A 138 -4.29 -0.08 -11.37
N GLY A 139 -4.53 0.54 -10.21
CA GLY A 139 -3.75 1.69 -9.76
C GLY A 139 -4.20 2.26 -8.42
N GLY A 140 -4.07 3.58 -8.26
CA GLY A 140 -4.43 4.30 -7.03
C GLY A 140 -3.22 4.68 -6.19
N ASN A 141 -3.18 4.28 -4.92
CA ASN A 141 -2.04 4.51 -4.02
C ASN A 141 -0.77 3.79 -4.48
N ILE A 142 -0.89 2.87 -5.42
CA ILE A 142 0.20 2.17 -6.10
C ILE A 142 0.21 2.46 -7.59
N GLY A 143 1.38 2.30 -8.18
CA GLY A 143 1.51 2.34 -9.63
C GLY A 143 0.98 3.66 -10.22
N THR A 144 -0.06 3.62 -11.03
CA THR A 144 -0.62 4.75 -11.78
C THR A 144 -1.64 5.53 -10.95
N PRO A 145 -1.55 6.88 -10.84
CA PRO A 145 -2.58 7.69 -10.22
C PRO A 145 -3.96 7.45 -10.84
N VAL A 146 -5.02 7.51 -10.01
CA VAL A 146 -6.39 7.22 -10.47
C VAL A 146 -6.80 8.12 -11.62
N ILE A 147 -6.48 9.41 -11.50
CA ILE A 147 -6.79 10.41 -12.54
C ILE A 147 -6.19 10.05 -13.91
N SER A 148 -5.03 9.39 -13.94
CA SER A 148 -4.40 8.90 -15.19
C SER A 148 -5.11 7.68 -15.76
N LEU A 149 -5.74 6.84 -14.92
CA LEU A 149 -6.50 5.68 -15.39
C LEU A 149 -7.78 6.10 -16.13
N LEU A 150 -8.38 7.23 -15.75
CA LEU A 150 -9.63 7.72 -16.33
C LEU A 150 -9.54 7.97 -17.85
N ALA A 151 -8.37 8.36 -18.35
CA ALA A 151 -8.14 8.53 -19.79
C ALA A 151 -8.36 7.23 -20.58
N ARG A 152 -8.19 6.09 -19.93
CA ARG A 152 -8.29 4.75 -20.54
C ARG A 152 -9.50 3.94 -20.07
N GLN A 153 -10.34 4.47 -19.17
CA GLN A 153 -11.45 3.71 -18.57
C GLN A 153 -12.46 3.17 -19.59
N HIS A 154 -12.60 3.81 -20.75
CA HIS A 154 -13.46 3.33 -21.84
C HIS A 154 -13.04 1.96 -22.39
N GLN A 155 -11.77 1.56 -22.21
CA GLN A 155 -11.21 0.27 -22.62
C GLN A 155 -11.31 -0.78 -21.51
N ALA A 156 -11.75 -0.42 -20.32
CA ALA A 156 -11.82 -1.28 -19.16
C ALA A 156 -13.23 -1.78 -18.86
N ASP A 157 -13.31 -2.92 -18.18
CA ASP A 157 -14.53 -3.43 -17.58
C ASP A 157 -14.60 -3.04 -16.10
N PHE A 158 -13.43 -2.94 -15.43
CA PHE A 158 -13.29 -2.59 -14.01
C PHE A 158 -12.13 -1.63 -13.76
N LEU A 159 -12.30 -0.76 -12.75
CA LEU A 159 -11.19 -0.12 -12.06
C LEU A 159 -10.91 -0.89 -10.77
N VAL A 160 -9.63 -1.20 -10.50
CA VAL A 160 -9.18 -1.90 -9.29
C VAL A 160 -8.18 -1.00 -8.57
N LEU A 161 -8.60 -0.40 -7.46
CA LEU A 161 -7.82 0.63 -6.79
C LEU A 161 -7.29 0.18 -5.42
N GLU A 162 -5.99 0.36 -5.22
CA GLU A 162 -5.46 0.46 -3.86
C GLU A 162 -5.80 1.83 -3.28
N VAL A 163 -6.37 1.85 -2.08
CA VAL A 163 -6.75 3.11 -1.42
C VAL A 163 -6.15 3.19 -0.02
N SER A 164 -5.42 4.28 0.26
CA SER A 164 -4.88 4.59 1.59
C SER A 164 -5.91 5.33 2.45
N SER A 165 -5.70 5.34 3.79
CA SER A 165 -6.51 6.15 4.69
C SER A 165 -6.43 7.64 4.35
N PHE A 166 -5.25 8.14 3.97
CA PHE A 166 -5.04 9.54 3.58
C PHE A 166 -5.87 9.94 2.36
N GLN A 167 -6.02 9.04 1.41
CA GLN A 167 -6.90 9.27 0.26
C GLN A 167 -8.37 9.24 0.67
N LEU A 168 -8.78 8.33 1.56
CA LEU A 168 -10.15 8.24 2.06
C LEU A 168 -10.57 9.49 2.85
N ASP A 169 -9.66 10.08 3.64
CA ASP A 169 -9.91 11.32 4.37
C ASP A 169 -10.26 12.50 3.45
N THR A 170 -9.76 12.47 2.22
CA THR A 170 -9.93 13.55 1.23
C THR A 170 -10.79 13.14 0.04
N ALA A 171 -11.46 11.99 0.09
CA ALA A 171 -12.33 11.47 -0.96
C ALA A 171 -13.71 11.06 -0.42
N PRO A 172 -14.49 12.04 0.10
CA PRO A 172 -15.79 11.76 0.69
C PRO A 172 -16.82 11.18 -0.30
N SER A 173 -16.64 11.35 -1.61
CA SER A 173 -17.59 10.87 -2.65
C SER A 173 -17.20 9.52 -3.26
N LEU A 174 -16.14 8.87 -2.77
CA LEU A 174 -15.71 7.57 -3.29
C LEU A 174 -16.82 6.51 -3.13
N HIS A 175 -17.18 5.84 -4.22
CA HIS A 175 -18.24 4.85 -4.24
C HIS A 175 -17.81 3.56 -4.94
N PRO A 176 -17.20 2.59 -4.23
CA PRO A 176 -16.88 1.29 -4.79
C PRO A 176 -18.11 0.39 -4.88
N GLN A 177 -18.18 -0.42 -5.94
CA GLN A 177 -19.16 -1.49 -6.09
C GLN A 177 -18.82 -2.72 -5.23
N ALA A 178 -17.53 -2.98 -5.05
CA ALA A 178 -17.04 -3.95 -4.08
C ALA A 178 -15.76 -3.43 -3.43
N ALA A 179 -15.61 -3.66 -2.13
CA ALA A 179 -14.44 -3.18 -1.41
C ALA A 179 -13.97 -4.14 -0.33
N ALA A 180 -12.64 -4.30 -0.20
CA ALA A 180 -12.03 -5.10 0.84
C ALA A 180 -11.27 -4.24 1.86
N LEU A 181 -11.47 -4.54 3.14
CA LEU A 181 -10.67 -4.03 4.24
C LEU A 181 -9.93 -5.19 4.91
N LEU A 182 -8.60 -5.23 4.72
CA LEU A 182 -7.79 -6.41 5.02
C LEU A 182 -7.44 -6.55 6.50
N ASN A 183 -6.95 -5.46 7.10
CA ASN A 183 -6.50 -5.44 8.50
C ASN A 183 -6.31 -3.99 8.98
N ILE A 184 -6.32 -3.82 10.31
CA ILE A 184 -6.01 -2.55 10.97
C ILE A 184 -5.03 -2.83 12.10
N THR A 185 -3.77 -2.47 11.88
CA THR A 185 -2.72 -2.50 12.91
C THR A 185 -2.14 -1.10 13.11
N PRO A 186 -1.53 -0.79 14.26
CA PRO A 186 -0.93 0.52 14.51
C PRO A 186 0.05 0.94 13.40
N ASP A 187 -0.28 2.04 12.73
CA ASP A 187 0.54 2.72 11.73
C ASP A 187 0.06 4.17 11.61
N HIS A 188 0.93 5.08 11.22
CA HIS A 188 0.59 6.49 11.02
C HIS A 188 -0.01 7.20 12.26
N LEU A 189 0.43 6.82 13.47
CA LEU A 189 -0.02 7.46 14.73
C LEU A 189 0.55 8.87 14.90
N ASP A 190 1.54 9.25 14.10
CA ASP A 190 1.99 10.62 13.88
C ASP A 190 0.90 11.52 13.28
N ARG A 191 -0.08 10.92 12.59
CA ARG A 191 -1.16 11.64 11.88
C ARG A 191 -2.53 11.42 12.48
N TYR A 192 -2.81 10.25 13.03
CA TYR A 192 -4.09 9.92 13.63
C TYR A 192 -3.99 9.94 15.14
N PRO A 193 -4.92 10.63 15.87
CA PRO A 193 -4.87 10.74 17.31
C PRO A 193 -5.08 9.41 18.05
N SER A 194 -5.57 8.39 17.36
CA SER A 194 -5.79 7.05 17.91
C SER A 194 -5.96 5.99 16.82
N LEU A 195 -5.79 4.72 17.19
CA LEU A 195 -6.09 3.58 16.32
C LEU A 195 -7.57 3.57 15.89
N ALA A 196 -8.48 4.02 16.74
CA ALA A 196 -9.90 4.16 16.41
C ALA A 196 -10.16 5.21 15.32
N ALA A 197 -9.46 6.36 15.38
CA ALA A 197 -9.53 7.38 14.33
C ALA A 197 -8.98 6.86 12.99
N TYR A 198 -7.88 6.10 13.02
CA TYR A 198 -7.33 5.44 11.83
C TYR A 198 -8.30 4.39 11.24
N ALA A 199 -8.96 3.62 12.10
CA ALA A 199 -9.99 2.66 11.68
C ALA A 199 -11.20 3.35 11.06
N ALA A 200 -11.67 4.45 11.65
CA ALA A 200 -12.78 5.25 11.13
C ALA A 200 -12.46 5.85 9.74
N SER A 201 -11.22 6.35 9.55
CA SER A 201 -10.75 6.79 8.23
C SER A 201 -10.89 5.68 7.19
N LYS A 202 -10.38 4.47 7.48
CA LYS A 202 -10.48 3.32 6.57
C LYS A 202 -11.91 2.85 6.33
N ALA A 203 -12.79 2.94 7.33
CA ALA A 203 -14.21 2.62 7.20
C ALA A 203 -14.95 3.57 6.21
N GLY A 204 -14.39 4.76 5.95
CA GLY A 204 -14.84 5.65 4.89
C GLY A 204 -14.94 4.99 3.51
N LEU A 205 -14.21 3.89 3.29
CA LEU A 205 -14.29 3.05 2.10
C LEU A 205 -15.72 2.54 1.81
N PHE A 206 -16.54 2.35 2.84
CA PHE A 206 -17.90 1.78 2.75
C PHE A 206 -19.01 2.83 2.81
N ARG A 207 -18.66 4.12 2.91
CA ARG A 207 -19.62 5.23 3.20
C ARG A 207 -20.82 5.30 2.26
N HIS A 208 -20.61 5.06 0.97
CA HIS A 208 -21.62 5.22 -0.07
C HIS A 208 -22.07 3.90 -0.70
N MET A 209 -21.70 2.77 -0.11
CA MET A 209 -22.09 1.47 -0.63
C MET A 209 -23.59 1.23 -0.47
N ARG A 210 -24.19 0.55 -1.47
CA ARG A 210 -25.61 0.22 -1.58
C ARG A 210 -25.86 -1.23 -1.18
N GLU A 211 -27.12 -1.61 -0.99
CA GLU A 211 -27.52 -2.94 -0.50
C GLU A 211 -26.94 -4.12 -1.30
N ASN A 212 -26.80 -3.97 -2.62
CA ASN A 212 -26.28 -5.02 -3.50
C ASN A 212 -24.76 -5.02 -3.67
N GLU A 213 -24.05 -4.07 -3.09
CA GLU A 213 -22.60 -3.91 -3.21
C GLU A 213 -21.86 -4.70 -2.12
N LEU A 214 -20.65 -5.17 -2.42
CA LEU A 214 -19.95 -6.16 -1.58
C LEU A 214 -18.89 -5.54 -0.68
N LYS A 215 -19.00 -5.76 0.64
CA LYS A 215 -17.97 -5.50 1.65
C LYS A 215 -17.25 -6.78 2.00
N VAL A 216 -15.94 -6.82 1.80
CA VAL A 216 -15.07 -7.96 2.13
C VAL A 216 -14.25 -7.62 3.36
N LEU A 217 -14.44 -8.33 4.46
CA LEU A 217 -13.89 -8.01 5.77
C LEU A 217 -13.13 -9.19 6.39
N ASN A 218 -12.03 -8.89 7.08
CA ASN A 218 -11.29 -9.89 7.83
C ASN A 218 -11.98 -10.23 9.16
N ALA A 219 -12.50 -11.43 9.28
CA ALA A 219 -13.12 -11.92 10.53
C ALA A 219 -12.10 -12.22 11.64
N GLY A 220 -10.82 -12.36 11.30
CA GLY A 220 -9.72 -12.53 12.25
C GLY A 220 -9.22 -11.23 12.88
N ASP A 221 -9.49 -10.09 12.24
CA ASP A 221 -9.17 -8.77 12.78
C ASP A 221 -10.36 -8.19 13.55
N LYS A 222 -10.18 -8.01 14.86
CA LYS A 222 -11.26 -7.57 15.75
C LYS A 222 -11.86 -6.21 15.40
N LEU A 223 -11.05 -5.28 14.90
CA LEU A 223 -11.52 -3.96 14.49
C LEU A 223 -12.25 -4.04 13.14
N VAL A 224 -11.65 -4.68 12.15
CA VAL A 224 -12.24 -4.84 10.81
C VAL A 224 -13.58 -5.56 10.88
N ALA A 225 -13.68 -6.62 11.67
CA ALA A 225 -14.91 -7.41 11.80
C ALA A 225 -16.12 -6.57 12.27
N THR A 226 -15.89 -5.44 12.96
CA THR A 226 -16.98 -4.55 13.44
C THR A 226 -17.39 -3.48 12.44
N LEU A 227 -16.65 -3.32 11.33
CA LEU A 227 -16.85 -2.21 10.37
C LEU A 227 -17.82 -2.55 9.22
N GLY A 228 -18.50 -3.68 9.29
CA GLY A 228 -19.47 -4.12 8.28
C GLY A 228 -20.84 -3.42 8.32
N GLY A 229 -21.08 -2.52 9.26
CA GLY A 229 -22.37 -1.83 9.42
C GLY A 229 -22.80 -1.00 8.21
N GLY A 230 -24.10 -0.63 8.15
CA GLY A 230 -24.71 0.11 7.05
C GLY A 230 -25.00 -0.75 5.81
N PRO A 231 -25.51 -0.15 4.71
CA PRO A 231 -25.87 -0.84 3.49
C PRO A 231 -24.72 -1.63 2.88
N GLY A 232 -25.02 -2.72 2.19
CA GLY A 232 -24.07 -3.59 1.49
C GLY A 232 -24.08 -5.03 2.00
N ARG A 233 -23.83 -5.97 1.07
CA ARG A 233 -23.63 -7.38 1.40
C ARG A 233 -22.28 -7.55 2.10
N VAL A 234 -22.23 -8.22 3.23
CA VAL A 234 -20.96 -8.48 3.94
C VAL A 234 -20.52 -9.91 3.69
N SER A 235 -19.30 -10.06 3.17
CA SER A 235 -18.59 -11.33 3.08
C SER A 235 -17.34 -11.28 3.94
N PHE A 236 -17.17 -12.24 4.81
CA PHE A 236 -15.99 -12.35 5.65
C PHE A 236 -14.94 -13.27 5.02
N PHE A 237 -13.67 -13.03 5.35
CA PHE A 237 -12.62 -14.02 5.17
C PHE A 237 -11.92 -14.33 6.51
N SER A 238 -11.39 -15.56 6.64
CA SER A 238 -10.77 -16.01 7.88
C SER A 238 -9.73 -17.11 7.62
N SER A 239 -8.53 -16.93 8.14
CA SER A 239 -7.48 -17.96 8.16
C SER A 239 -7.47 -18.83 9.41
N ASN A 240 -8.25 -18.47 10.43
CA ASN A 240 -8.17 -19.08 11.76
C ASN A 240 -9.47 -19.77 12.24
N ARG A 241 -10.55 -19.67 11.49
CA ARG A 241 -11.83 -20.34 11.79
C ARG A 241 -12.66 -20.56 10.53
N PRO A 242 -13.41 -21.66 10.45
CA PRO A 242 -14.36 -21.87 9.36
C PRO A 242 -15.52 -20.85 9.40
N LEU A 243 -16.08 -20.58 8.23
CA LEU A 243 -17.23 -19.72 8.01
C LEU A 243 -18.32 -20.49 7.28
N THR A 244 -19.57 -20.05 7.37
CA THR A 244 -20.68 -20.61 6.58
C THR A 244 -20.80 -19.95 5.21
N ARG A 245 -20.31 -18.71 5.07
CA ARG A 245 -20.23 -17.90 3.83
C ARG A 245 -18.99 -17.04 3.86
N GLY A 246 -18.46 -16.73 2.68
CA GLY A 246 -17.23 -15.97 2.50
C GLY A 246 -16.07 -16.86 2.10
N ALA A 247 -14.86 -16.52 2.54
CA ALA A 247 -13.67 -17.30 2.27
C ALA A 247 -13.00 -17.75 3.58
N TRP A 248 -12.65 -19.00 3.71
CA TRP A 248 -11.97 -19.49 4.93
C TRP A 248 -10.97 -20.59 4.61
N LEU A 249 -10.01 -20.75 5.51
CA LEU A 249 -9.03 -21.83 5.46
C LEU A 249 -9.52 -23.02 6.28
N ALA A 250 -9.62 -24.18 5.65
CA ALA A 250 -9.88 -25.46 6.28
C ALA A 250 -9.32 -26.59 5.39
N ASP A 251 -8.96 -27.72 5.99
CA ASP A 251 -8.53 -28.93 5.29
C ASP A 251 -7.49 -28.67 4.18
N GLU A 252 -6.48 -27.83 4.51
CA GLU A 252 -5.41 -27.41 3.57
C GLU A 252 -5.91 -26.73 2.27
N SER A 253 -7.11 -26.19 2.31
CA SER A 253 -7.74 -25.50 1.18
C SER A 253 -8.38 -24.18 1.60
N ILE A 254 -8.40 -23.21 0.70
CA ILE A 254 -9.29 -22.07 0.80
C ILE A 254 -10.65 -22.50 0.27
N HIS A 255 -11.64 -22.46 1.14
CA HIS A 255 -13.05 -22.61 0.82
C HIS A 255 -13.62 -21.24 0.51
N LEU A 256 -14.38 -21.10 -0.56
CA LEU A 256 -15.04 -19.86 -0.91
C LEU A 256 -16.47 -20.11 -1.35
N LYS A 257 -17.42 -19.47 -0.63
CA LYS A 257 -18.84 -19.54 -0.93
C LYS A 257 -19.47 -18.16 -0.83
N LEU A 258 -19.83 -17.60 -1.96
CA LEU A 258 -20.55 -16.33 -2.05
C LEU A 258 -22.03 -16.59 -2.17
N ASP A 259 -22.80 -15.97 -1.28
CA ASP A 259 -24.26 -16.06 -1.22
C ASP A 259 -24.76 -17.54 -1.39
N ASP A 260 -25.64 -17.81 -2.35
CA ASP A 260 -26.18 -19.16 -2.63
C ASP A 260 -25.38 -19.87 -3.74
N ALA A 261 -24.20 -19.34 -4.13
CA ALA A 261 -23.36 -19.96 -5.14
C ALA A 261 -22.77 -21.29 -4.64
N LYS A 262 -22.33 -22.11 -5.60
CA LYS A 262 -21.55 -23.32 -5.30
C LYS A 262 -20.26 -22.94 -4.57
N GLU A 263 -19.91 -23.74 -3.59
CA GLU A 263 -18.63 -23.61 -2.91
C GLU A 263 -17.48 -23.99 -3.85
N GLU A 264 -16.47 -23.11 -3.92
CA GLU A 264 -15.25 -23.32 -4.68
C GLU A 264 -14.08 -23.61 -3.73
N LEU A 265 -13.21 -24.53 -4.14
CA LEU A 265 -12.03 -24.95 -3.39
C LEU A 265 -10.75 -24.57 -4.12
N PHE A 266 -9.79 -24.04 -3.35
CA PHE A 266 -8.46 -23.69 -3.82
C PHE A 266 -7.41 -24.31 -2.88
N PRO A 267 -6.78 -25.46 -3.26
CA PRO A 267 -5.79 -26.13 -2.43
C PRO A 267 -4.61 -25.23 -2.12
N VAL A 268 -4.18 -25.15 -0.86
CA VAL A 268 -3.04 -24.31 -0.44
C VAL A 268 -1.75 -24.74 -1.14
N ALA A 269 -1.59 -26.04 -1.39
CA ALA A 269 -0.44 -26.61 -2.10
C ALA A 269 -0.26 -26.04 -3.52
N ASP A 270 -1.34 -25.58 -4.16
CA ASP A 270 -1.33 -25.00 -5.50
C ASP A 270 -1.09 -23.47 -5.48
N ILE A 271 -1.01 -22.84 -4.28
CA ILE A 271 -0.83 -21.41 -4.13
C ILE A 271 0.65 -21.09 -3.92
N ARG A 272 1.24 -20.35 -4.85
CA ARG A 272 2.66 -19.97 -4.77
C ARG A 272 2.95 -18.95 -3.67
N LEU A 273 1.98 -18.11 -3.32
CA LEU A 273 2.12 -17.14 -2.23
C LEU A 273 2.12 -17.85 -0.88
N SER A 274 3.27 -17.89 -0.22
CA SER A 274 3.43 -18.55 1.06
C SER A 274 3.10 -17.63 2.25
N GLY A 275 2.69 -18.22 3.36
CA GLY A 275 2.42 -17.54 4.63
C GLY A 275 0.95 -17.20 4.85
N CYS A 276 0.52 -17.30 6.12
CA CYS A 276 -0.88 -17.13 6.52
C CYS A 276 -1.47 -15.77 6.07
N HIS A 277 -0.70 -14.69 6.22
CA HIS A 277 -1.10 -13.35 5.78
C HIS A 277 -1.31 -13.25 4.26
N ASN A 278 -0.55 -14.00 3.46
CA ASN A 278 -0.74 -14.05 2.03
C ASN A 278 -1.98 -14.87 1.66
N LEU A 279 -2.29 -15.94 2.40
CA LEU A 279 -3.56 -16.65 2.24
C LEU A 279 -4.75 -15.75 2.54
N GLU A 280 -4.65 -14.85 3.53
CA GLU A 280 -5.67 -13.81 3.79
C GLU A 280 -5.81 -12.84 2.61
N ASN A 281 -4.69 -12.37 2.04
CA ASN A 281 -4.70 -11.54 0.83
C ASN A 281 -5.34 -12.27 -0.37
N VAL A 282 -5.04 -13.56 -0.54
CA VAL A 282 -5.63 -14.42 -1.58
C VAL A 282 -7.14 -14.58 -1.37
N MET A 283 -7.59 -14.86 -0.14
CA MET A 283 -9.02 -14.99 0.18
C MET A 283 -9.79 -13.70 -0.14
N ALA A 284 -9.25 -12.54 0.25
CA ALA A 284 -9.86 -11.24 -0.06
C ALA A 284 -9.89 -10.98 -1.57
N ALA A 285 -8.80 -11.29 -2.28
CA ALA A 285 -8.71 -11.10 -3.73
C ALA A 285 -9.65 -12.02 -4.50
N LEU A 286 -9.73 -13.30 -4.14
CA LEU A 286 -10.67 -14.26 -4.72
C LEU A 286 -12.12 -13.83 -4.51
N THR A 287 -12.45 -13.38 -3.29
CA THR A 287 -13.81 -12.91 -2.95
C THR A 287 -14.22 -11.73 -3.85
N LEU A 288 -13.35 -10.72 -3.99
CA LEU A 288 -13.61 -9.58 -4.88
C LEU A 288 -13.68 -9.99 -6.36
N ALA A 289 -12.76 -10.83 -6.82
CA ALA A 289 -12.68 -11.20 -8.22
C ALA A 289 -13.86 -12.08 -8.66
N LEU A 290 -14.25 -13.06 -7.84
CA LEU A 290 -15.39 -13.94 -8.17
C LEU A 290 -16.72 -13.21 -8.10
N ASP A 291 -16.91 -12.26 -7.15
CA ASP A 291 -18.09 -11.38 -7.14
C ASP A 291 -18.16 -10.50 -8.40
N ALA A 292 -17.01 -10.11 -8.94
CA ALA A 292 -16.89 -9.36 -10.19
C ALA A 292 -17.01 -10.25 -11.45
N GLY A 293 -17.23 -11.54 -11.32
CA GLY A 293 -17.43 -12.47 -12.45
C GLY A 293 -16.16 -13.17 -12.93
N ALA A 294 -15.08 -13.21 -12.15
CA ALA A 294 -13.92 -14.02 -12.49
C ALA A 294 -14.26 -15.52 -12.52
N VAL A 295 -13.53 -16.26 -13.35
CA VAL A 295 -13.74 -17.71 -13.55
C VAL A 295 -12.85 -18.49 -12.56
N PRO A 296 -13.40 -19.39 -11.71
CA PRO A 296 -12.62 -20.11 -10.69
C PRO A 296 -11.40 -20.84 -11.25
N GLU A 297 -11.53 -21.47 -12.42
CA GLU A 297 -10.43 -22.19 -13.05
C GLU A 297 -9.29 -21.26 -13.53
N ALA A 298 -9.64 -20.07 -14.00
CA ALA A 298 -8.65 -19.03 -14.32
C ALA A 298 -7.94 -18.55 -13.04
N CYS A 299 -8.68 -18.40 -11.95
CA CYS A 299 -8.12 -18.03 -10.65
C CYS A 299 -7.10 -19.09 -10.16
N ARG A 300 -7.38 -20.38 -10.26
CA ARG A 300 -6.45 -21.46 -9.89
C ARG A 300 -5.13 -21.34 -10.66
N ARG A 301 -5.17 -21.10 -11.98
CA ARG A 301 -3.96 -20.90 -12.80
C ARG A 301 -3.13 -19.71 -12.35
N VAL A 302 -3.77 -18.60 -12.02
CA VAL A 302 -3.06 -17.41 -11.50
C VAL A 302 -2.39 -17.73 -10.18
N LEU A 303 -3.09 -18.33 -9.23
CA LEU A 303 -2.55 -18.66 -7.91
C LEU A 303 -1.35 -19.62 -7.98
N ALA A 304 -1.34 -20.54 -8.95
CA ALA A 304 -0.22 -21.45 -9.19
C ALA A 304 1.04 -20.76 -9.77
N SER A 305 0.91 -19.56 -10.31
CA SER A 305 2.01 -18.83 -10.95
C SER A 305 2.40 -17.51 -10.28
N PHE A 306 1.52 -16.91 -9.50
CA PHE A 306 1.73 -15.61 -8.88
C PHE A 306 2.72 -15.71 -7.71
N GLN A 307 3.94 -15.23 -7.91
CA GLN A 307 5.04 -15.34 -6.95
C GLN A 307 5.07 -14.20 -5.90
N GLY A 308 4.12 -13.28 -5.93
CA GLY A 308 4.14 -12.08 -5.09
C GLY A 308 4.71 -10.86 -5.80
N LEU A 309 5.05 -9.85 -5.02
CA LEU A 309 5.53 -8.56 -5.52
C LEU A 309 6.96 -8.31 -5.08
N PRO A 310 7.76 -7.56 -5.87
CA PRO A 310 9.11 -7.20 -5.50
C PRO A 310 9.17 -6.51 -4.11
N HIS A 311 10.24 -6.76 -3.38
CA HIS A 311 10.53 -6.19 -2.07
C HIS A 311 9.50 -6.53 -0.96
N ARG A 312 8.77 -7.64 -1.10
CA ARG A 312 7.81 -8.15 -0.11
C ARG A 312 8.12 -9.60 0.23
N LEU A 313 8.99 -9.79 1.22
CA LEU A 313 9.51 -11.08 1.65
C LEU A 313 10.05 -11.89 0.44
N GLU A 314 10.69 -11.18 -0.49
CA GLU A 314 11.21 -11.70 -1.73
C GLU A 314 12.53 -12.43 -1.47
N PHE A 315 12.62 -13.71 -1.89
CA PHE A 315 13.89 -14.43 -1.86
C PHE A 315 14.86 -13.84 -2.90
N VAL A 316 16.06 -13.47 -2.44
CA VAL A 316 17.06 -12.83 -3.31
C VAL A 316 18.08 -13.82 -3.81
N ALA A 317 18.75 -14.52 -2.89
CA ALA A 317 19.78 -15.52 -3.18
C ALA A 317 20.12 -16.34 -1.94
N GLU A 318 20.81 -17.44 -2.16
CA GLU A 318 21.52 -18.17 -1.10
C GLU A 318 23.03 -17.96 -1.28
N VAL A 319 23.70 -17.46 -0.24
CA VAL A 319 25.16 -17.26 -0.20
C VAL A 319 25.70 -18.05 0.97
N ASP A 320 26.66 -18.95 0.76
CA ASP A 320 27.24 -19.84 1.77
C ASP A 320 26.19 -20.62 2.59
N ARG A 321 25.11 -21.05 1.94
CA ARG A 321 23.94 -21.70 2.55
C ARG A 321 23.19 -20.82 3.54
N VAL A 322 23.29 -19.49 3.43
CA VAL A 322 22.50 -18.49 4.13
C VAL A 322 21.51 -17.89 3.14
N ALA A 323 20.21 -17.95 3.44
CA ALA A 323 19.16 -17.43 2.58
C ALA A 323 18.91 -15.94 2.85
N PHE A 324 18.94 -15.11 1.81
CA PHE A 324 18.69 -13.67 1.89
C PHE A 324 17.30 -13.33 1.38
N TYR A 325 16.54 -12.55 2.18
CA TYR A 325 15.20 -12.10 1.84
C TYR A 325 15.09 -10.57 1.90
N ASP A 326 14.45 -10.02 0.88
CA ASP A 326 14.14 -8.59 0.75
C ASP A 326 12.67 -8.33 1.11
N ASP A 327 12.47 -7.70 2.25
CA ASP A 327 11.19 -7.15 2.68
C ASP A 327 11.31 -5.63 2.92
N SER A 328 11.99 -4.93 1.99
CA SER A 328 12.19 -3.48 2.07
C SER A 328 10.88 -2.70 2.18
N LYS A 329 9.75 -3.28 1.73
CA LYS A 329 8.39 -2.73 1.91
C LYS A 329 7.87 -2.88 3.35
N GLY A 330 8.48 -3.64 4.21
CA GLY A 330 8.18 -3.77 5.64
C GLY A 330 8.52 -2.48 6.41
N THR A 331 7.78 -1.40 6.14
CA THR A 331 8.03 -0.05 6.67
C THR A 331 7.27 0.27 7.94
N ASN A 332 6.68 -0.72 8.58
CA ASN A 332 6.03 -0.62 9.88
C ASN A 332 6.23 -1.89 10.70
N VAL A 333 5.98 -1.78 12.01
CA VAL A 333 6.18 -2.83 13.00
C VAL A 333 5.34 -4.08 12.69
N GLY A 334 4.09 -3.90 12.24
CA GLY A 334 3.20 -5.01 11.89
C GLY A 334 3.69 -5.82 10.70
N ALA A 335 4.31 -5.17 9.70
CA ALA A 335 4.90 -5.87 8.56
C ALA A 335 6.08 -6.74 8.98
N VAL A 336 6.98 -6.21 9.84
CA VAL A 336 8.11 -6.97 10.38
C VAL A 336 7.66 -8.16 11.21
N ALA A 337 6.59 -7.98 12.02
CA ALA A 337 6.01 -9.09 12.79
C ALA A 337 5.58 -10.25 11.88
N VAL A 338 4.89 -9.93 10.79
CA VAL A 338 4.46 -10.90 9.79
C VAL A 338 5.66 -11.60 9.13
N SER A 339 6.68 -10.81 8.73
CA SER A 339 7.88 -11.35 8.07
C SER A 339 8.69 -12.25 8.99
N LEU A 340 8.85 -11.89 10.28
CA LEU A 340 9.51 -12.74 11.27
C LEU A 340 8.73 -14.04 11.54
N ALA A 341 7.40 -13.98 11.61
CA ALA A 341 6.56 -15.16 11.83
C ALA A 341 6.61 -16.18 10.67
N TYR A 342 7.02 -15.75 9.48
CA TYR A 342 7.18 -16.64 8.32
C TYR A 342 8.30 -17.67 8.50
N PHE A 343 9.38 -17.30 9.22
CA PHE A 343 10.55 -18.16 9.35
C PHE A 343 10.49 -19.03 10.61
N SER A 344 10.75 -20.34 10.44
CA SER A 344 11.03 -21.26 11.55
C SER A 344 12.52 -21.33 11.93
N LYS A 345 13.41 -20.77 11.09
CA LYS A 345 14.85 -20.73 11.25
C LYS A 345 15.28 -19.43 11.95
N PRO A 346 16.44 -19.39 12.63
CA PRO A 346 16.97 -18.15 13.20
C PRO A 346 17.18 -17.08 12.14
N VAL A 347 16.80 -15.85 12.46
CA VAL A 347 16.85 -14.69 11.55
C VAL A 347 17.93 -13.71 12.03
N ILE A 348 18.77 -13.23 11.12
CA ILE A 348 19.56 -12.03 11.29
C ILE A 348 18.73 -10.90 10.66
N LEU A 349 18.22 -9.99 11.49
CA LEU A 349 17.32 -8.91 11.05
C LEU A 349 18.10 -7.63 10.78
N ILE A 350 17.98 -7.10 9.55
CA ILE A 350 18.45 -5.76 9.18
C ILE A 350 17.25 -4.82 9.31
N ALA A 351 17.34 -3.83 10.25
CA ALA A 351 16.26 -2.92 10.56
C ALA A 351 16.73 -1.47 10.75
N GLY A 352 15.80 -0.51 10.55
CA GLY A 352 16.02 0.91 10.73
C GLY A 352 15.66 1.76 9.52
N GLY A 353 15.80 3.07 9.68
CA GLY A 353 15.34 4.06 8.73
C GLY A 353 14.68 5.25 9.43
N ARG A 354 13.75 5.95 8.76
CA ARG A 354 12.97 7.06 9.34
C ARG A 354 11.72 6.55 10.04
N ASP A 355 11.57 6.90 11.32
CA ASP A 355 10.41 6.54 12.12
C ASP A 355 9.15 7.34 11.76
N LYS A 356 8.00 6.80 12.18
CA LYS A 356 6.65 7.38 12.08
C LYS A 356 5.94 7.30 13.43
N ASP A 357 6.67 7.56 14.52
CA ASP A 357 6.22 7.40 15.91
C ASP A 357 5.73 5.97 16.24
N SER A 358 6.42 4.98 15.68
CA SER A 358 6.10 3.57 15.87
C SER A 358 6.43 3.09 17.28
N ASP A 359 5.59 2.22 17.84
CA ASP A 359 5.91 1.48 19.05
C ASP A 359 6.63 0.16 18.70
N PHE A 360 7.96 0.20 18.68
CA PHE A 360 8.79 -0.97 18.37
C PHE A 360 8.75 -2.05 19.46
N SER A 361 8.24 -1.75 20.64
CA SER A 361 8.13 -2.74 21.73
C SER A 361 7.10 -3.85 21.41
N LEU A 362 6.16 -3.56 20.54
CA LEU A 362 5.11 -4.51 20.11
C LEU A 362 5.66 -5.81 19.52
N ILE A 363 6.84 -5.76 18.88
CA ILE A 363 7.48 -6.96 18.31
C ILE A 363 8.61 -7.53 19.15
N SER A 364 8.88 -6.97 20.35
CA SER A 364 9.91 -7.48 21.25
C SER A 364 9.80 -8.97 21.57
N PRO A 365 8.60 -9.56 21.75
CA PRO A 365 8.48 -11.01 21.94
C PRO A 365 8.97 -11.81 20.73
N LEU A 366 8.64 -11.38 19.51
CA LEU A 366 9.08 -12.03 18.27
C LEU A 366 10.58 -11.85 18.01
N ILE A 367 11.15 -10.67 18.34
CA ILE A 367 12.58 -10.42 18.28
C ILE A 367 13.31 -11.44 19.18
N ARG A 368 12.86 -11.60 20.44
CA ARG A 368 13.46 -12.56 21.39
C ARG A 368 13.35 -14.00 20.91
N GLU A 369 12.25 -14.36 20.28
CA GLU A 369 12.00 -15.75 19.84
C GLU A 369 12.72 -16.10 18.54
N ARG A 370 12.77 -15.19 17.58
CA ARG A 370 13.13 -15.48 16.18
C ARG A 370 14.46 -14.88 15.74
N VAL A 371 14.88 -13.77 16.37
CA VAL A 371 16.04 -13.01 15.90
C VAL A 371 17.30 -13.43 16.65
N LYS A 372 18.26 -13.95 15.91
CA LYS A 372 19.58 -14.32 16.43
C LYS A 372 20.48 -13.11 16.62
N ALA A 373 20.39 -12.12 15.71
CA ALA A 373 21.17 -10.89 15.77
C ALA A 373 20.41 -9.76 15.05
N LEU A 374 20.63 -8.53 15.50
CA LEU A 374 20.08 -7.29 14.96
C LEU A 374 21.20 -6.48 14.30
N VAL A 375 21.00 -6.08 13.06
CA VAL A 375 21.87 -5.15 12.34
C VAL A 375 21.06 -3.88 12.09
N LEU A 376 21.42 -2.79 12.78
CA LEU A 376 20.65 -1.56 12.83
C LEU A 376 21.32 -0.43 12.06
N LEU A 377 20.55 0.31 11.25
CA LEU A 377 21.04 1.43 10.46
C LEU A 377 20.02 2.58 10.37
N GLY A 378 20.48 3.74 9.93
CA GLY A 378 19.63 4.91 9.69
C GLY A 378 19.27 5.70 10.95
N GLU A 379 18.34 6.67 10.79
CA GLU A 379 17.97 7.64 11.84
C GLU A 379 17.49 6.98 13.15
N THR A 380 16.84 5.80 13.06
CA THR A 380 16.25 5.13 14.25
C THR A 380 17.15 4.14 14.95
N GLN A 381 18.40 3.94 14.51
CA GLN A 381 19.27 2.90 15.05
C GLN A 381 19.47 2.97 16.59
N GLU A 382 19.62 4.17 17.16
CA GLU A 382 19.75 4.36 18.60
C GLU A 382 18.48 3.98 19.35
N ARG A 383 17.31 4.45 18.86
CA ARG A 383 15.99 4.14 19.45
C ARG A 383 15.71 2.64 19.42
N LEU A 384 15.95 1.98 18.29
CA LEU A 384 15.81 0.52 18.16
C LEU A 384 16.77 -0.23 19.10
N SER A 385 18.03 0.25 19.19
CA SER A 385 19.02 -0.33 20.10
C SER A 385 18.58 -0.26 21.56
N GLN A 386 17.96 0.82 21.97
CA GLN A 386 17.40 0.99 23.33
C GLN A 386 16.20 0.07 23.57
N VAL A 387 15.22 0.07 22.66
CA VAL A 387 13.98 -0.72 22.80
C VAL A 387 14.26 -2.23 22.79
N TRP A 388 15.19 -2.68 21.94
CA TRP A 388 15.51 -4.11 21.79
C TRP A 388 16.76 -4.54 22.57
N LYS A 389 17.26 -3.71 23.47
CA LYS A 389 18.41 -4.02 24.32
C LYS A 389 18.19 -5.31 25.11
N GLY A 390 19.15 -6.25 25.00
CA GLY A 390 19.11 -7.54 25.71
C GLY A 390 18.16 -8.58 25.12
N LEU A 391 17.50 -8.30 23.97
CA LEU A 391 16.67 -9.29 23.28
C LEU A 391 17.49 -10.17 22.33
N ALA A 392 18.45 -9.57 21.63
CA ALA A 392 19.42 -10.21 20.76
C ALA A 392 20.69 -9.35 20.70
N PRO A 393 21.84 -9.90 20.27
CA PRO A 393 23.06 -9.12 19.97
C PRO A 393 22.78 -8.04 18.93
N ILE A 394 23.25 -6.81 19.18
CA ILE A 394 23.05 -5.64 18.33
C ILE A 394 24.35 -5.21 17.69
N CYS A 395 24.33 -4.99 16.38
CA CYS A 395 25.40 -4.37 15.60
C CYS A 395 24.83 -3.11 14.93
N GLN A 396 25.38 -1.93 15.24
CA GLN A 396 25.04 -0.68 14.56
C GLN A 396 26.01 -0.46 13.40
N VAL A 397 25.49 -0.05 12.24
CA VAL A 397 26.26 0.13 11.01
C VAL A 397 25.91 1.46 10.33
N LYS A 398 26.82 1.95 9.49
CA LYS A 398 26.67 3.26 8.85
C LYS A 398 25.84 3.24 7.58
N ASP A 399 25.85 2.13 6.85
CA ASP A 399 25.18 2.00 5.55
C ASP A 399 24.72 0.56 5.27
N LEU A 400 23.93 0.39 4.20
CA LEU A 400 23.35 -0.89 3.83
C LEU A 400 24.43 -1.89 3.34
N ALA A 401 25.52 -1.41 2.76
CA ALA A 401 26.61 -2.30 2.32
C ALA A 401 27.33 -2.95 3.51
N GLU A 402 27.57 -2.17 4.57
CA GLU A 402 28.08 -2.72 5.82
C GLU A 402 27.04 -3.63 6.49
N ALA A 403 25.74 -3.27 6.43
CA ALA A 403 24.69 -4.10 6.99
C ALA A 403 24.64 -5.50 6.37
N VAL A 404 24.72 -5.60 5.04
CA VAL A 404 24.71 -6.89 4.32
C VAL A 404 25.92 -7.74 4.70
N ARG A 405 27.13 -7.16 4.72
CA ARG A 405 28.33 -7.89 5.11
C ARG A 405 28.25 -8.38 6.56
N ARG A 406 27.89 -7.50 7.51
CA ARG A 406 27.78 -7.87 8.92
C ARG A 406 26.69 -8.91 9.16
N ALA A 407 25.56 -8.81 8.48
CA ALA A 407 24.51 -9.81 8.59
C ALA A 407 24.98 -11.19 8.08
N HIS A 408 25.73 -11.22 6.99
CA HIS A 408 26.35 -12.45 6.49
C HIS A 408 27.36 -13.04 7.48
N ASP A 409 28.28 -12.23 8.03
CA ASP A 409 29.29 -12.66 9.01
C ASP A 409 28.66 -13.24 10.29
N LEU A 410 27.50 -12.73 10.71
CA LEU A 410 26.76 -13.20 11.89
C LEU A 410 25.93 -14.46 11.61
N ALA A 411 25.60 -14.73 10.35
CA ALA A 411 24.79 -15.86 9.96
C ALA A 411 25.60 -17.17 9.93
N ARG A 412 24.90 -18.28 10.08
CA ARG A 412 25.44 -19.64 9.90
C ARG A 412 24.70 -20.35 8.75
N PRO A 413 25.32 -21.33 8.11
CA PRO A 413 24.64 -22.15 7.11
C PRO A 413 23.29 -22.66 7.59
N GLY A 414 22.25 -22.43 6.78
CA GLY A 414 20.88 -22.79 7.06
C GLY A 414 20.05 -21.71 7.75
N GLU A 415 20.66 -20.59 8.18
CA GLU A 415 19.96 -19.43 8.75
C GLU A 415 19.51 -18.43 7.67
N VAL A 416 18.81 -17.37 8.11
CA VAL A 416 18.18 -16.38 7.22
C VAL A 416 18.70 -14.98 7.54
N VAL A 417 19.05 -14.21 6.51
CA VAL A 417 19.22 -12.75 6.58
C VAL A 417 17.97 -12.09 5.98
N LEU A 418 17.31 -11.26 6.79
CA LEU A 418 16.09 -10.57 6.42
C LEU A 418 16.27 -9.06 6.49
N LEU A 419 16.11 -8.37 5.36
CA LEU A 419 15.88 -6.93 5.33
C LEU A 419 14.38 -6.67 5.57
N SER A 420 13.99 -6.28 6.79
CA SER A 420 12.62 -5.85 7.11
C SER A 420 12.69 -4.67 8.09
N PRO A 421 12.70 -3.44 7.56
CA PRO A 421 13.24 -2.28 8.24
C PRO A 421 12.41 -1.72 9.39
N ALA A 422 11.13 -2.02 9.51
CA ALA A 422 10.16 -1.39 10.42
C ALA A 422 9.98 0.13 10.22
N CYS A 423 10.76 0.75 9.36
CA CYS A 423 10.88 2.19 9.18
C CYS A 423 10.80 2.58 7.70
N ALA A 424 10.38 3.83 7.42
CA ALA A 424 10.46 4.41 6.09
C ALA A 424 11.93 4.53 5.64
N SER A 425 12.15 4.67 4.32
CA SER A 425 13.49 4.64 3.72
C SER A 425 14.07 6.03 3.43
N PHE A 426 13.31 7.10 3.68
CA PHE A 426 13.59 8.46 3.18
C PHE A 426 14.77 9.17 3.85
N ASP A 427 15.39 8.57 4.86
CA ASP A 427 16.62 9.05 5.48
C ASP A 427 17.87 8.73 4.63
N MET A 428 17.90 7.58 3.96
CA MET A 428 19.06 7.10 3.21
C MET A 428 18.77 6.78 1.74
N PHE A 429 17.50 6.64 1.35
CA PHE A 429 17.09 6.20 0.01
C PHE A 429 15.95 7.06 -0.52
N LYS A 430 15.77 7.06 -1.85
CA LYS A 430 14.65 7.76 -2.51
C LYS A 430 13.29 7.22 -2.06
N ASP A 431 13.19 5.91 -1.96
CA ASP A 431 12.02 5.15 -1.56
C ASP A 431 12.41 3.73 -1.15
N TYR A 432 11.43 2.92 -0.78
CA TYR A 432 11.65 1.51 -0.39
C TYR A 432 12.11 0.64 -1.58
N VAL A 433 11.76 0.99 -2.81
CA VAL A 433 12.20 0.26 -4.02
C VAL A 433 13.72 0.42 -4.17
N HIS A 434 14.20 1.67 -4.14
CA HIS A 434 15.63 1.97 -4.19
C HIS A 434 16.42 1.28 -3.06
N ARG A 435 15.85 1.19 -1.84
CA ARG A 435 16.47 0.44 -0.73
C ARG A 435 16.54 -1.05 -1.03
N GLY A 436 15.44 -1.64 -1.51
CA GLY A 436 15.37 -3.06 -1.85
C GLY A 436 16.28 -3.44 -3.02
N GLU A 437 16.26 -2.67 -4.12
CA GLU A 437 17.17 -2.89 -5.26
C GLU A 437 18.65 -2.80 -4.84
N THR A 438 18.97 -1.83 -3.96
CA THR A 438 20.34 -1.71 -3.40
C THR A 438 20.70 -2.93 -2.58
N PHE A 439 19.80 -3.43 -1.73
CA PHE A 439 20.02 -4.66 -0.96
C PHE A 439 20.23 -5.86 -1.88
N GLN A 440 19.36 -6.08 -2.86
CA GLN A 440 19.48 -7.20 -3.79
C GLN A 440 20.78 -7.16 -4.58
N ARG A 441 21.21 -5.98 -5.02
CA ARG A 441 22.51 -5.80 -5.71
C ARG A 441 23.68 -6.18 -4.80
N LEU A 442 23.69 -5.69 -3.56
CA LEU A 442 24.75 -5.99 -2.58
C LEU A 442 24.82 -7.47 -2.23
N VAL A 443 23.69 -8.15 -2.12
CA VAL A 443 23.65 -9.62 -1.89
C VAL A 443 24.25 -10.38 -3.10
N LYS A 444 23.91 -9.96 -4.33
CA LYS A 444 24.49 -10.58 -5.54
C LYS A 444 26.00 -10.32 -5.66
N GLU A 445 26.45 -9.13 -5.31
CA GLU A 445 27.90 -8.82 -5.24
C GLU A 445 28.62 -9.72 -4.23
N LEU A 446 28.01 -9.97 -3.06
CA LEU A 446 28.55 -10.87 -2.04
C LEU A 446 28.65 -12.33 -2.56
N GLN A 447 27.66 -12.78 -3.34
CA GLN A 447 27.66 -14.10 -3.96
C GLN A 447 28.78 -14.30 -4.99
N HIS A 448 29.20 -13.23 -5.68
CA HIS A 448 30.28 -13.28 -6.68
C HIS A 448 31.67 -13.07 -6.10
N ALA A 449 31.79 -12.60 -4.86
CA ALA A 449 33.06 -12.36 -4.19
C ALA A 449 33.61 -13.59 -3.46
N ASN A 450 32.79 -14.61 -3.27
CA ASN A 450 33.09 -15.92 -2.70
C ASN A 450 33.11 -16.99 -3.80
#